data_babe25dfc00fd3eece7c6c47d78d5c72
#
_entry.id   babe25dfc00fd3eece7c6c47d78d5c72
#
_cell.length_a   1.000
_cell.length_b   1.000
_cell.length_c   1.000
_cell.angle_alpha   90.00
_cell.angle_beta   90.00
_cell.angle_gamma   90.00
#
_symmetry.space_group_name_H-M   'P 1'
#
loop_
_entity.id
_entity.type
_entity.pdbx_description
1 polymer ?
#
loop_
_entity_poly.entity_id
_entity_poly.type
_entity_poly.pdbx_seq_one_letter_code
_entity_poly.pdbx_strand_id
1 'polypeptide(L)'
;GVLVNKRGEVLATWSSFAVQSGDDSTQFNRGIGSEVAKQFVETVRSGKPFYSLEAEFVYAPLFAARKMGIDEEWVKRLEENNPVRRRALSITRLVAGTPAARLLKNGDMVLAIDGEVVTSFRELEHAVQKPEVTVTVWRNGGTKEIVVQTAVLDGRGIDRAISWAGALIQDPHRAMAAQRGVSTNGVYIAYFSYGSPATRYGLWAGRRVVEVNEIPTPDLEAFVDAVKDIGHRESVRLKTKTWNGTTEVITLKLDTQYWPAYEIRRTDDGWRRTDLGS
;
A
#
# COMPACT_ATOMS: atom_id res chain seq x y z
N GLY A 1 -0.67 12.32 22.76
CA GLY A 1 -0.37 12.11 24.17
C GLY A 1 0.02 10.67 24.47
N VAL A 2 0.31 10.39 25.77
CA VAL A 2 0.66 9.05 26.26
C VAL A 2 -0.22 8.69 27.45
N LEU A 3 -0.52 7.39 27.58
CA LEU A 3 -1.14 6.81 28.75
C LEU A 3 -0.05 6.26 29.65
N VAL A 4 -0.07 6.63 30.92
CA VAL A 4 0.91 6.15 31.92
C VAL A 4 0.19 5.43 33.06
N ASN A 5 0.85 4.46 33.67
CA ASN A 5 0.35 3.86 34.90
C ASN A 5 0.78 4.70 36.15
N LYS A 6 0.37 4.24 37.34
CA LYS A 6 0.69 4.94 38.60
C LYS A 6 2.21 4.98 38.92
N ARG A 7 3.04 4.20 38.24
CA ARG A 7 4.50 4.19 38.36
C ARG A 7 5.20 5.08 37.34
N GLY A 8 4.44 5.79 36.47
CA GLY A 8 4.97 6.64 35.41
C GLY A 8 5.42 5.87 34.16
N GLU A 9 5.15 4.57 34.09
CA GLU A 9 5.51 3.77 32.91
C GLU A 9 4.51 4.04 31.77
N VAL A 10 5.02 4.24 30.55
CA VAL A 10 4.18 4.47 29.35
C VAL A 10 3.55 3.16 28.92
N LEU A 11 2.24 3.10 28.96
CA LEU A 11 1.44 1.94 28.54
C LEU A 11 1.04 2.00 27.07
N ALA A 12 0.77 3.21 26.56
CA ALA A 12 0.34 3.42 25.20
C ALA A 12 0.59 4.85 24.73
N THR A 13 0.69 5.03 23.42
CA THR A 13 0.52 6.34 22.78
C THR A 13 -0.96 6.58 22.53
N TRP A 14 -1.45 7.78 22.86
CA TRP A 14 -2.86 8.14 22.70
C TRP A 14 -3.07 8.91 21.40
N SER A 15 -4.03 8.48 20.59
CA SER A 15 -4.41 9.14 19.34
C SER A 15 -5.92 9.17 19.15
N SER A 16 -6.38 10.21 18.47
CA SER A 16 -7.77 10.37 18.03
C SER A 16 -7.88 9.91 16.59
N PHE A 17 -8.91 9.13 16.29
CA PHE A 17 -9.21 8.62 14.96
C PHE A 17 -10.63 9.06 14.58
N ALA A 18 -10.81 9.47 13.33
CA ALA A 18 -12.11 9.76 12.77
C ALA A 18 -12.42 8.73 11.67
N VAL A 19 -13.61 8.17 11.70
CA VAL A 19 -14.15 7.34 10.62
C VAL A 19 -15.34 8.06 10.03
N GLN A 20 -15.28 8.32 8.74
CA GLN A 20 -16.39 8.89 7.99
C GLN A 20 -17.19 7.75 7.34
N SER A 21 -18.49 7.73 7.59
CA SER A 21 -19.42 6.78 6.99
C SER A 21 -20.59 7.57 6.40
N GLY A 22 -20.54 7.81 5.09
CA GLY A 22 -21.47 8.74 4.44
C GLY A 22 -21.26 10.17 4.95
N ASP A 23 -22.34 10.81 5.36
CA ASP A 23 -22.33 12.18 5.93
C ASP A 23 -21.99 12.21 7.43
N ASP A 24 -21.94 11.04 8.09
CA ASP A 24 -21.64 10.93 9.51
C ASP A 24 -20.13 10.75 9.75
N SER A 25 -19.59 11.55 10.68
CA SER A 25 -18.22 11.43 11.19
C SER A 25 -18.24 10.97 12.64
N THR A 26 -17.70 9.78 12.89
CA THR A 26 -17.54 9.27 14.26
C THR A 26 -16.09 9.38 14.69
N GLN A 27 -15.84 10.15 15.75
CA GLN A 27 -14.51 10.28 16.36
C GLN A 27 -14.39 9.33 17.55
N PHE A 28 -13.30 8.59 17.62
CA PHE A 28 -12.96 7.74 18.75
C PHE A 28 -11.49 7.86 19.11
N ASN A 29 -11.21 7.66 20.38
CA ASN A 29 -9.86 7.74 20.90
C ASN A 29 -9.35 6.33 21.23
N ARG A 30 -8.12 6.03 20.81
CA ARG A 30 -7.48 4.73 21.10
C ARG A 30 -6.01 4.91 21.46
N GLY A 31 -5.50 3.99 22.27
CA GLY A 31 -4.09 3.87 22.58
C GLY A 31 -3.45 2.74 21.77
N ILE A 32 -2.26 3.02 21.21
CA ILE A 32 -1.39 1.99 20.64
C ILE A 32 -0.43 1.58 21.76
N GLY A 33 -0.42 0.29 22.10
CA GLY A 33 0.40 -0.23 23.19
C GLY A 33 1.89 0.09 23.02
N SER A 34 2.55 0.45 24.11
CA SER A 34 3.96 0.85 24.12
C SER A 34 4.89 -0.27 23.64
N GLU A 35 4.49 -1.53 23.78
CA GLU A 35 5.23 -2.69 23.27
C GLU A 35 5.34 -2.69 21.73
N VAL A 36 4.35 -2.17 21.01
CA VAL A 36 4.39 -2.05 19.53
C VAL A 36 5.46 -1.01 19.14
N ALA A 37 5.43 0.15 19.79
CA ALA A 37 6.43 1.19 19.58
C ALA A 37 7.84 0.72 19.93
N LYS A 38 7.99 0.00 21.05
CA LYS A 38 9.26 -0.56 21.49
C LYS A 38 9.83 -1.54 20.47
N GLN A 39 9.03 -2.48 20.00
CA GLN A 39 9.43 -3.45 18.97
C GLN A 39 9.90 -2.76 17.69
N PHE A 40 9.16 -1.75 17.23
CA PHE A 40 9.54 -0.98 16.05
C PHE A 40 10.90 -0.27 16.24
N VAL A 41 11.07 0.40 17.38
CA VAL A 41 12.34 1.07 17.72
C VAL A 41 13.50 0.09 17.81
N GLU A 42 13.31 -1.08 18.40
CA GLU A 42 14.32 -2.13 18.50
C GLU A 42 14.71 -2.67 17.11
N THR A 43 13.74 -2.89 16.24
CA THR A 43 13.99 -3.31 14.85
C THR A 43 14.82 -2.27 14.10
N VAL A 44 14.42 -0.98 14.16
CA VAL A 44 15.18 0.11 13.53
C VAL A 44 16.59 0.21 14.08
N ARG A 45 16.77 0.16 15.42
CA ARG A 45 18.09 0.22 16.06
C ARG A 45 18.99 -0.97 15.72
N SER A 46 18.42 -2.13 15.51
CA SER A 46 19.18 -3.33 15.15
C SER A 46 19.69 -3.31 13.71
N GLY A 47 19.20 -2.39 12.87
CA GLY A 47 19.50 -2.35 11.43
C GLY A 47 19.01 -3.57 10.66
N LYS A 48 18.17 -4.40 11.27
CA LYS A 48 17.59 -5.58 10.60
C LYS A 48 16.50 -5.16 9.62
N PRO A 49 16.35 -5.88 8.49
CA PRO A 49 15.22 -5.67 7.60
C PRO A 49 13.89 -5.89 8.34
N PHE A 50 12.88 -5.10 7.99
CA PHE A 50 11.53 -5.32 8.44
C PHE A 50 10.76 -6.01 7.31
N TYR A 51 10.13 -7.15 7.61
CA TYR A 51 9.44 -7.97 6.63
C TYR A 51 7.91 -7.88 6.78
N SER A 52 7.19 -8.07 5.67
CA SER A 52 5.73 -8.05 5.63
C SER A 52 5.19 -9.02 4.60
N LEU A 53 4.04 -9.61 4.87
CA LEU A 53 3.24 -10.33 3.85
C LEU A 53 2.55 -9.38 2.88
N GLU A 54 2.47 -8.08 3.20
CA GLU A 54 1.74 -7.08 2.42
C GLU A 54 0.28 -7.48 2.15
N ALA A 55 -0.34 -7.95 3.19
CA ALA A 55 -1.74 -8.31 3.23
C ALA A 55 -2.46 -7.54 4.35
N GLU A 56 -3.69 -7.18 4.11
CA GLU A 56 -4.60 -6.66 5.13
C GLU A 56 -5.47 -7.79 5.67
N PHE A 57 -5.68 -7.76 6.96
CA PHE A 57 -6.44 -8.80 7.66
C PHE A 57 -7.59 -8.19 8.45
N VAL A 58 -8.63 -8.99 8.63
CA VAL A 58 -9.72 -8.72 9.58
C VAL A 58 -9.86 -9.90 10.51
N TYR A 59 -10.42 -9.62 11.68
CA TYR A 59 -10.79 -10.67 12.61
C TYR A 59 -12.09 -11.35 12.19
N ALA A 60 -12.05 -12.66 11.99
CA ALA A 60 -13.21 -13.51 11.76
C ALA A 60 -13.55 -14.26 13.06
N PRO A 61 -14.74 -14.08 13.65
CA PRO A 61 -15.18 -14.86 14.81
C PRO A 61 -15.18 -16.37 14.48
N LEU A 62 -14.77 -17.22 15.41
CA LEU A 62 -14.68 -18.67 15.14
C LEU A 62 -16.04 -19.30 14.79
N PHE A 63 -17.15 -18.78 15.29
CA PHE A 63 -18.47 -19.26 14.88
C PHE A 63 -18.74 -19.05 13.39
N ALA A 64 -18.23 -17.93 12.81
CA ALA A 64 -18.34 -17.68 11.37
C ALA A 64 -17.40 -18.62 10.59
N ALA A 65 -16.18 -18.84 11.09
CA ALA A 65 -15.24 -19.79 10.52
C ALA A 65 -15.83 -21.22 10.48
N ARG A 66 -16.46 -21.68 11.56
CA ARG A 66 -17.19 -22.95 11.60
C ARG A 66 -18.30 -23.05 10.56
N LYS A 67 -19.09 -21.98 10.38
CA LYS A 67 -20.12 -21.93 9.33
C LYS A 67 -19.55 -22.03 7.92
N MET A 68 -18.32 -21.56 7.71
CA MET A 68 -17.61 -21.67 6.46
C MET A 68 -16.96 -23.04 6.25
N GLY A 69 -17.06 -23.94 7.25
CA GLY A 69 -16.63 -25.33 7.15
C GLY A 69 -15.18 -25.59 7.55
N ILE A 70 -14.56 -24.70 8.35
CA ILE A 70 -13.23 -24.97 8.88
C ILE A 70 -13.23 -26.25 9.74
N ASP A 71 -12.16 -27.04 9.65
CA ASP A 71 -12.03 -28.27 10.39
C ASP A 71 -12.07 -28.04 11.91
N GLU A 72 -12.79 -28.90 12.64
CA GLU A 72 -12.97 -28.73 14.08
C GLU A 72 -11.64 -28.85 14.85
N GLU A 73 -10.66 -29.58 14.32
CA GLU A 73 -9.30 -29.63 14.87
C GLU A 73 -8.65 -28.23 14.86
N TRP A 74 -8.77 -27.50 13.73
CA TRP A 74 -8.25 -26.16 13.65
C TRP A 74 -9.02 -25.18 14.53
N VAL A 75 -10.33 -25.32 14.63
CA VAL A 75 -11.12 -24.50 15.55
C VAL A 75 -10.63 -24.69 16.98
N LYS A 76 -10.39 -25.92 17.42
CA LYS A 76 -9.87 -26.22 18.74
C LYS A 76 -8.49 -25.57 18.98
N ARG A 77 -7.56 -25.72 18.04
CA ARG A 77 -6.23 -25.12 18.11
C ARG A 77 -6.30 -23.59 18.22
N LEU A 78 -7.17 -22.93 17.44
CA LEU A 78 -7.39 -21.49 17.49
C LEU A 78 -8.03 -21.04 18.82
N GLU A 79 -8.95 -21.83 19.38
CA GLU A 79 -9.55 -21.57 20.70
C GLU A 79 -8.52 -21.71 21.82
N GLU A 80 -7.69 -22.75 21.78
CA GLU A 80 -6.62 -22.97 22.75
C GLU A 80 -5.59 -21.84 22.73
N ASN A 81 -5.23 -21.34 21.53
CA ASN A 81 -4.30 -20.22 21.38
C ASN A 81 -4.88 -18.90 21.92
N ASN A 82 -6.18 -18.66 21.75
CA ASN A 82 -6.84 -17.45 22.24
C ASN A 82 -8.25 -17.72 22.77
N PRO A 83 -8.37 -18.27 23.98
CA PRO A 83 -9.66 -18.70 24.54
C PRO A 83 -10.63 -17.53 24.84
N VAL A 84 -10.08 -16.32 25.03
CA VAL A 84 -10.87 -15.12 25.37
C VAL A 84 -11.52 -14.53 24.12
N ARG A 85 -10.78 -14.36 23.04
CA ARG A 85 -11.27 -13.65 21.85
C ARG A 85 -11.84 -14.54 20.76
N ARG A 86 -11.48 -15.81 20.73
CA ARG A 86 -12.06 -16.88 19.87
C ARG A 86 -12.26 -16.43 18.43
N ARG A 87 -11.17 -16.12 17.75
CA ARG A 87 -11.16 -15.55 16.40
C ARG A 87 -10.01 -16.08 15.55
N ALA A 88 -10.19 -16.04 14.23
CA ALA A 88 -9.16 -16.27 13.24
C ALA A 88 -8.83 -14.95 12.51
N LEU A 89 -7.80 -14.97 11.67
CA LEU A 89 -7.45 -13.89 10.76
C LEU A 89 -7.93 -14.24 9.36
N SER A 90 -8.61 -13.33 8.68
CA SER A 90 -8.99 -13.49 7.27
C SER A 90 -8.36 -12.40 6.43
N ILE A 91 -7.82 -12.76 5.27
CA ILE A 91 -7.23 -11.84 4.30
C ILE A 91 -8.35 -11.09 3.61
N THR A 92 -8.33 -9.75 3.69
CA THR A 92 -9.29 -8.89 2.98
C THR A 92 -8.71 -8.24 1.75
N ARG A 93 -7.40 -8.03 1.75
CA ARG A 93 -6.69 -7.41 0.63
C ARG A 93 -5.24 -7.83 0.58
N LEU A 94 -4.72 -7.94 -0.63
CA LEU A 94 -3.30 -8.21 -0.93
C LEU A 94 -2.77 -7.07 -1.79
N VAL A 95 -1.54 -6.64 -1.52
CA VAL A 95 -0.89 -5.61 -2.33
C VAL A 95 -0.54 -6.20 -3.68
N ALA A 96 -1.08 -5.62 -4.74
CA ALA A 96 -0.90 -6.12 -6.10
C ALA A 96 0.60 -6.14 -6.49
N GLY A 97 1.00 -7.19 -7.22
CA GLY A 97 2.38 -7.38 -7.68
C GLY A 97 3.32 -8.06 -6.68
N THR A 98 2.89 -8.25 -5.42
CA THR A 98 3.70 -8.92 -4.39
C THR A 98 3.69 -10.44 -4.54
N PRO A 99 4.69 -11.15 -3.98
CA PRO A 99 4.68 -12.61 -3.93
C PRO A 99 3.43 -13.17 -3.25
N ALA A 100 3.00 -12.56 -2.15
CA ALA A 100 1.78 -12.97 -1.44
C ALA A 100 0.54 -12.88 -2.32
N ALA A 101 0.39 -11.81 -3.12
CA ALA A 101 -0.76 -11.62 -4.00
C ALA A 101 -0.86 -12.65 -5.15
N ARG A 102 0.24 -13.35 -5.47
CA ARG A 102 0.25 -14.42 -6.48
C ARG A 102 -0.23 -15.75 -5.92
N LEU A 103 -0.08 -15.97 -4.63
CA LEU A 103 -0.24 -17.27 -3.96
C LEU A 103 -1.43 -17.29 -3.01
N LEU A 104 -1.62 -16.23 -2.22
CA LEU A 104 -2.72 -16.05 -1.30
C LEU A 104 -3.92 -15.42 -2.01
N LYS A 105 -5.09 -15.49 -1.38
CA LYS A 105 -6.34 -14.93 -1.92
C LYS A 105 -7.12 -14.18 -0.85
N ASN A 106 -7.87 -13.19 -1.28
CA ASN A 106 -8.87 -12.56 -0.42
C ASN A 106 -9.88 -13.63 0.04
N GLY A 107 -10.21 -13.62 1.33
CA GLY A 107 -11.06 -14.62 1.96
C GLY A 107 -10.32 -15.83 2.54
N ASP A 108 -9.01 -16.00 2.29
CA ASP A 108 -8.23 -17.02 2.99
C ASP A 108 -8.28 -16.75 4.49
N MET A 109 -8.55 -17.79 5.29
CA MET A 109 -8.35 -17.72 6.73
C MET A 109 -6.95 -18.22 7.07
N VAL A 110 -6.14 -17.36 7.66
CA VAL A 110 -4.79 -17.71 8.12
C VAL A 110 -4.91 -18.41 9.45
N LEU A 111 -4.36 -19.62 9.52
CA LEU A 111 -4.43 -20.52 10.68
C LEU A 111 -3.11 -20.58 11.43
N ALA A 112 -1.99 -20.63 10.68
CA ALA A 112 -0.66 -20.73 11.25
C ALA A 112 0.38 -20.10 10.31
N ILE A 113 1.52 -19.70 10.88
CA ILE A 113 2.75 -19.34 10.17
C ILE A 113 3.85 -20.29 10.66
N ASP A 114 4.51 -20.97 9.71
CA ASP A 114 5.53 -22.00 10.00
C ASP A 114 5.11 -23.02 11.05
N GLY A 115 3.84 -23.42 11.00
CA GLY A 115 3.23 -24.38 11.93
C GLY A 115 2.72 -23.79 13.25
N GLU A 116 3.11 -22.57 13.61
CA GLU A 116 2.67 -21.88 14.82
C GLU A 116 1.33 -21.16 14.59
N VAL A 117 0.35 -21.47 15.45
CA VAL A 117 -1.01 -20.91 15.35
C VAL A 117 -0.99 -19.39 15.57
N VAL A 118 -1.68 -18.65 14.69
CA VAL A 118 -1.81 -17.18 14.78
C VAL A 118 -3.27 -16.77 14.87
N THR A 119 -3.61 -15.94 15.87
CA THR A 119 -4.98 -15.44 16.13
C THR A 119 -5.05 -13.93 16.24
N SER A 120 -3.92 -13.24 16.13
CA SER A 120 -3.82 -11.79 16.20
C SER A 120 -2.86 -11.24 15.17
N PHE A 121 -3.08 -9.99 14.76
CA PHE A 121 -2.17 -9.25 13.85
C PHE A 121 -0.74 -9.25 14.39
N ARG A 122 -0.59 -9.09 15.70
CA ARG A 122 0.74 -9.05 16.33
C ARG A 122 1.49 -10.36 16.22
N GLU A 123 0.84 -11.49 16.49
CA GLU A 123 1.43 -12.83 16.33
C GLU A 123 1.87 -13.04 14.89
N LEU A 124 1.00 -12.68 13.94
CA LEU A 124 1.30 -12.78 12.51
C LEU A 124 2.48 -11.87 12.12
N GLU A 125 2.45 -10.60 12.49
CA GLU A 125 3.53 -9.65 12.18
C GLU A 125 4.86 -10.09 12.76
N HIS A 126 4.85 -10.71 13.93
CA HIS A 126 6.05 -11.28 14.55
C HIS A 126 6.58 -12.50 13.79
N ALA A 127 5.68 -13.40 13.42
CA ALA A 127 6.03 -14.66 12.75
C ALA A 127 6.61 -14.44 11.34
N VAL A 128 6.20 -13.36 10.65
CA VAL A 128 6.64 -13.07 9.27
C VAL A 128 7.95 -12.28 9.17
N GLN A 129 8.67 -12.06 10.29
CA GLN A 129 9.93 -11.29 10.28
C GLN A 129 11.13 -12.08 9.74
N LYS A 130 10.99 -12.68 8.56
CA LYS A 130 12.02 -13.43 7.82
C LYS A 130 11.73 -13.42 6.32
N PRO A 131 12.71 -13.74 5.46
CA PRO A 131 12.58 -13.63 4.00
C PRO A 131 11.48 -14.52 3.40
N GLU A 132 11.19 -15.65 4.04
CA GLU A 132 10.22 -16.64 3.57
C GLU A 132 9.48 -17.26 4.75
N VAL A 133 8.20 -17.52 4.58
CA VAL A 133 7.36 -18.19 5.58
C VAL A 133 6.41 -19.20 4.92
N THR A 134 6.05 -20.23 5.65
CA THR A 134 4.96 -21.15 5.28
C THR A 134 3.67 -20.66 5.92
N VAL A 135 2.73 -20.23 5.11
CA VAL A 135 1.40 -19.76 5.55
C VAL A 135 0.42 -20.92 5.45
N THR A 136 -0.10 -21.36 6.58
CA THR A 136 -1.21 -22.33 6.60
C THR A 136 -2.52 -21.58 6.52
N VAL A 137 -3.28 -21.82 5.45
CA VAL A 137 -4.58 -21.18 5.23
C VAL A 137 -5.69 -22.23 5.07
N TRP A 138 -6.90 -21.87 5.49
CA TRP A 138 -8.11 -22.55 5.06
C TRP A 138 -8.70 -21.83 3.85
N ARG A 139 -8.96 -22.59 2.77
CA ARG A 139 -9.46 -22.09 1.50
C ARG A 139 -10.34 -23.14 0.82
N ASN A 140 -11.59 -22.77 0.45
CA ASN A 140 -12.51 -23.62 -0.33
C ASN A 140 -12.69 -25.03 0.24
N GLY A 141 -12.91 -25.14 1.55
CA GLY A 141 -13.20 -26.42 2.20
C GLY A 141 -11.97 -27.26 2.56
N GLY A 142 -10.77 -26.69 2.53
CA GLY A 142 -9.56 -27.42 2.91
C GLY A 142 -8.42 -26.56 3.39
N THR A 143 -7.55 -27.16 4.20
CA THR A 143 -6.30 -26.56 4.67
C THR A 143 -5.22 -26.67 3.60
N LYS A 144 -4.42 -25.61 3.42
CA LYS A 144 -3.30 -25.56 2.50
C LYS A 144 -2.09 -24.92 3.16
N GLU A 145 -0.93 -25.46 2.92
CA GLU A 145 0.35 -24.84 3.25
C GLU A 145 0.93 -24.19 2.00
N ILE A 146 1.29 -22.92 2.12
CA ILE A 146 1.76 -22.11 1.00
C ILE A 146 3.04 -21.40 1.43
N VAL A 147 4.13 -21.70 0.74
CA VAL A 147 5.40 -20.99 0.95
C VAL A 147 5.34 -19.63 0.27
N VAL A 148 5.56 -18.58 1.04
CA VAL A 148 5.42 -17.19 0.58
C VAL A 148 6.69 -16.42 0.91
N GLN A 149 7.27 -15.79 -0.11
CA GLN A 149 8.32 -14.80 0.07
C GLN A 149 7.71 -13.54 0.67
N THR A 150 8.28 -13.06 1.77
CA THR A 150 7.89 -11.81 2.38
C THR A 150 8.52 -10.63 1.65
N ALA A 151 7.95 -9.47 1.81
CA ALA A 151 8.49 -8.25 1.25
C ALA A 151 9.27 -7.47 2.31
N VAL A 152 10.44 -6.96 1.94
CA VAL A 152 11.22 -6.06 2.80
C VAL A 152 10.58 -4.67 2.77
N LEU A 153 10.28 -4.12 3.95
CA LEU A 153 9.88 -2.74 4.12
C LEU A 153 11.12 -1.91 4.45
N ASP A 154 11.75 -1.36 3.41
CA ASP A 154 13.01 -0.62 3.53
C ASP A 154 12.85 0.86 3.89
N GLY A 155 11.60 1.33 4.00
CA GLY A 155 11.28 2.72 4.30
C GLY A 155 11.69 3.70 3.19
N ARG A 156 12.09 3.22 2.02
CA ARG A 156 12.43 4.07 0.89
C ARG A 156 11.16 4.75 0.39
N GLY A 157 11.22 6.06 0.35
CA GLY A 157 10.17 6.90 -0.20
C GLY A 157 10.35 7.10 -1.70
N ILE A 158 9.67 8.13 -2.22
CA ILE A 158 9.86 8.56 -3.60
C ILE A 158 11.24 9.19 -3.74
N ASP A 159 12.00 8.73 -4.71
CA ASP A 159 13.36 9.19 -5.03
C ASP A 159 13.44 9.86 -6.40
N ARG A 160 12.35 9.81 -7.19
CA ARG A 160 12.23 10.39 -8.51
C ARG A 160 10.82 10.93 -8.75
N ALA A 161 10.72 12.13 -9.30
CA ALA A 161 9.46 12.70 -9.75
C ALA A 161 9.67 13.58 -10.97
N ILE A 162 8.63 13.68 -11.80
CA ILE A 162 8.61 14.48 -13.03
C ILE A 162 7.60 15.60 -12.85
N SER A 163 8.02 16.84 -13.10
CA SER A 163 7.10 17.95 -13.33
C SER A 163 6.81 18.03 -14.82
N TRP A 164 5.55 17.87 -15.20
CA TRP A 164 5.13 17.91 -16.60
C TRP A 164 3.70 18.45 -16.72
N ALA A 165 3.47 19.38 -17.64
CA ALA A 165 2.17 20.04 -17.84
C ALA A 165 1.58 20.66 -16.55
N GLY A 166 2.41 20.96 -15.55
CA GLY A 166 1.99 21.45 -14.23
C GLY A 166 1.48 20.37 -13.27
N ALA A 167 1.64 19.09 -13.62
CA ALA A 167 1.46 17.97 -12.71
C ALA A 167 2.80 17.53 -12.14
N LEU A 168 2.79 17.00 -10.91
CA LEU A 168 3.88 16.24 -10.32
C LEU A 168 3.58 14.74 -10.46
N ILE A 169 4.43 14.07 -11.19
CA ILE A 169 4.26 12.69 -11.63
C ILE A 169 5.36 11.82 -11.00
N GLN A 170 5.00 10.68 -10.48
CA GLN A 170 5.91 9.75 -9.81
C GLN A 170 5.49 8.30 -10.06
N ASP A 171 6.34 7.35 -9.70
CA ASP A 171 5.92 5.97 -9.63
C ASP A 171 4.80 5.82 -8.59
N PRO A 172 3.81 4.94 -8.85
CA PRO A 172 2.78 4.65 -7.86
C PRO A 172 3.42 4.10 -6.59
N HIS A 173 3.32 4.82 -5.49
CA HIS A 173 3.91 4.39 -4.25
C HIS A 173 3.14 3.21 -3.62
N ARG A 174 3.85 2.39 -2.89
CA ARG A 174 3.35 1.14 -2.31
C ARG A 174 2.14 1.32 -1.41
N ALA A 175 2.13 2.38 -0.59
CA ALA A 175 1.01 2.67 0.30
C ALA A 175 -0.30 2.94 -0.49
N MET A 176 -0.22 3.58 -1.65
CA MET A 176 -1.38 3.79 -2.52
C MET A 176 -1.89 2.46 -3.09
N ALA A 177 -0.99 1.60 -3.57
CA ALA A 177 -1.34 0.27 -4.07
C ALA A 177 -2.00 -0.58 -2.97
N ALA A 178 -1.45 -0.56 -1.75
CA ALA A 178 -1.99 -1.25 -0.59
C ALA A 178 -3.39 -0.73 -0.22
N GLN A 179 -3.54 0.59 -0.06
CA GLN A 179 -4.82 1.19 0.36
C GLN A 179 -5.96 0.99 -0.64
N ARG A 180 -5.64 0.92 -1.93
CA ARG A 180 -6.65 0.88 -3.00
C ARG A 180 -6.79 -0.47 -3.69
N GLY A 181 -5.89 -1.41 -3.43
CA GLY A 181 -5.87 -2.71 -4.09
C GLY A 181 -5.64 -2.60 -5.60
N VAL A 182 -4.91 -1.56 -6.04
CA VAL A 182 -4.63 -1.31 -7.46
C VAL A 182 -3.20 -1.68 -7.80
N SER A 183 -2.99 -2.06 -9.06
CA SER A 183 -1.65 -2.32 -9.60
C SER A 183 -0.77 -1.06 -9.55
N THR A 184 0.54 -1.24 -9.38
CA THR A 184 1.55 -0.18 -9.49
C THR A 184 1.92 0.16 -10.95
N ASN A 185 1.25 -0.41 -11.94
CA ASN A 185 1.48 -0.11 -13.34
C ASN A 185 1.00 1.31 -13.69
N GLY A 186 1.76 2.00 -14.54
CA GLY A 186 1.53 3.39 -14.95
C GLY A 186 2.23 4.38 -14.05
N VAL A 187 2.13 5.66 -14.37
CA VAL A 187 2.70 6.74 -13.57
C VAL A 187 1.61 7.49 -12.80
N TYR A 188 1.88 7.81 -11.56
CA TYR A 188 0.91 8.37 -10.61
C TYR A 188 0.99 9.90 -10.56
N ILE A 189 -0.16 10.56 -10.66
CA ILE A 189 -0.26 12.01 -10.48
C ILE A 189 -0.39 12.30 -8.99
N ALA A 190 0.71 12.76 -8.39
CA ALA A 190 0.77 13.06 -6.95
C ALA A 190 0.20 14.43 -6.62
N TYR A 191 0.41 15.39 -7.51
CA TYR A 191 -0.02 16.78 -7.33
C TYR A 191 -0.27 17.44 -8.68
N PHE A 192 -1.00 18.55 -8.69
CA PHE A 192 -1.17 19.44 -9.85
C PHE A 192 -1.24 20.90 -9.41
N SER A 193 -0.76 21.78 -10.24
CA SER A 193 -0.80 23.22 -10.01
C SER A 193 -2.07 23.81 -10.63
N TYR A 194 -2.77 24.66 -9.90
CA TYR A 194 -3.93 25.37 -10.43
C TYR A 194 -3.53 26.29 -11.60
N GLY A 195 -4.38 26.37 -12.63
CA GLY A 195 -4.14 27.15 -13.84
C GLY A 195 -3.24 26.46 -14.87
N SER A 196 -2.66 25.32 -14.54
CA SER A 196 -1.82 24.54 -15.44
C SER A 196 -2.63 23.80 -16.51
N PRO A 197 -1.98 23.32 -17.58
CA PRO A 197 -2.60 22.40 -18.53
C PRO A 197 -3.20 21.17 -17.84
N ALA A 198 -2.51 20.57 -16.86
CA ALA A 198 -3.03 19.45 -16.08
C ALA A 198 -4.41 19.77 -15.50
N THR A 199 -4.56 20.87 -14.76
CA THR A 199 -5.85 21.27 -14.17
C THR A 199 -6.89 21.57 -15.22
N ARG A 200 -6.52 22.32 -16.25
CA ARG A 200 -7.44 22.78 -17.31
C ARG A 200 -8.08 21.63 -18.07
N TYR A 201 -7.34 20.55 -18.28
CA TYR A 201 -7.77 19.40 -19.06
C TYR A 201 -8.12 18.16 -18.22
N GLY A 202 -8.18 18.28 -16.89
CA GLY A 202 -8.69 17.25 -16.01
C GLY A 202 -7.69 16.15 -15.64
N LEU A 203 -6.38 16.43 -15.69
CA LEU A 203 -5.36 15.53 -15.17
C LEU A 203 -5.20 15.76 -13.65
N TRP A 204 -6.08 15.15 -12.87
CA TRP A 204 -6.15 15.34 -11.42
C TRP A 204 -5.22 14.40 -10.65
N ALA A 205 -4.82 14.83 -9.45
CA ALA A 205 -4.14 13.96 -8.50
C ALA A 205 -4.96 12.70 -8.18
N GLY A 206 -4.27 11.59 -7.94
CA GLY A 206 -4.90 10.29 -7.73
C GLY A 206 -5.12 9.47 -9.00
N ARG A 207 -4.96 10.06 -10.18
CA ARG A 207 -4.99 9.33 -11.45
C ARG A 207 -3.64 8.68 -11.74
N ARG A 208 -3.66 7.63 -12.55
CA ARG A 208 -2.45 7.05 -13.17
C ARG A 208 -2.53 7.22 -14.68
N VAL A 209 -1.46 7.72 -15.30
CA VAL A 209 -1.30 7.68 -16.76
C VAL A 209 -0.72 6.32 -17.12
N VAL A 210 -1.36 5.59 -18.02
CA VAL A 210 -0.97 4.26 -18.45
C VAL A 210 -0.56 4.21 -19.92
N GLU A 211 -0.84 5.31 -20.66
CA GLU A 211 -0.52 5.42 -22.08
C GLU A 211 -0.45 6.91 -22.48
N VAL A 212 0.52 7.27 -23.30
CA VAL A 212 0.71 8.59 -23.90
C VAL A 212 0.74 8.41 -25.42
N ASN A 213 -0.18 9.08 -26.17
CA ASN A 213 -0.27 8.98 -27.62
C ASN A 213 -0.22 7.51 -28.13
N GLU A 214 -0.98 6.60 -27.48
CA GLU A 214 -1.04 5.17 -27.77
C GLU A 214 0.24 4.37 -27.38
N ILE A 215 1.25 5.03 -26.82
CA ILE A 215 2.45 4.38 -26.31
C ILE A 215 2.23 4.00 -24.85
N PRO A 216 2.31 2.72 -24.46
CA PRO A 216 2.21 2.29 -23.07
C PRO A 216 3.28 2.94 -22.18
N THR A 217 2.88 3.43 -21.01
CA THR A 217 3.76 4.04 -20.01
C THR A 217 3.66 3.28 -18.69
N PRO A 218 4.26 2.07 -18.60
CA PRO A 218 4.17 1.24 -17.40
C PRO A 218 4.91 1.82 -16.20
N ASP A 219 5.88 2.69 -16.40
CA ASP A 219 6.76 3.29 -15.41
C ASP A 219 7.18 4.71 -15.82
N LEU A 220 7.93 5.40 -14.96
CA LEU A 220 8.42 6.77 -15.21
C LEU A 220 9.37 6.87 -16.38
N GLU A 221 10.17 5.85 -16.67
CA GLU A 221 11.12 5.88 -17.79
C GLU A 221 10.37 5.92 -19.12
N ALA A 222 9.45 4.96 -19.31
CA ALA A 222 8.60 4.92 -20.49
C ALA A 222 7.75 6.20 -20.64
N PHE A 223 7.30 6.79 -19.52
CA PHE A 223 6.58 8.05 -19.57
C PHE A 223 7.46 9.21 -20.05
N VAL A 224 8.67 9.35 -19.51
CA VAL A 224 9.64 10.37 -19.93
C VAL A 224 9.95 10.23 -21.41
N ASP A 225 10.24 9.01 -21.86
CA ASP A 225 10.53 8.74 -23.29
C ASP A 225 9.35 9.13 -24.19
N ALA A 226 8.12 8.90 -23.72
CA ALA A 226 6.93 9.24 -24.51
C ALA A 226 6.62 10.75 -24.56
N VAL A 227 7.14 11.56 -23.61
CA VAL A 227 6.79 13.00 -23.52
C VAL A 227 7.94 13.96 -23.81
N LYS A 228 9.20 13.51 -23.80
CA LYS A 228 10.41 14.38 -23.91
C LYS A 228 10.49 15.22 -25.18
N ASP A 229 9.96 14.71 -26.29
CA ASP A 229 10.03 15.35 -27.60
C ASP A 229 8.76 16.14 -27.96
N ILE A 230 7.78 16.24 -27.03
CA ILE A 230 6.52 16.95 -27.29
C ILE A 230 6.71 18.44 -27.00
N GLY A 231 6.53 19.24 -28.04
CA GLY A 231 6.83 20.67 -28.03
C GLY A 231 5.74 21.57 -27.41
N HIS A 232 6.07 22.86 -27.32
CA HIS A 232 5.13 23.89 -26.88
C HIS A 232 3.90 23.95 -27.78
N ARG A 233 2.70 24.03 -27.16
CA ARG A 233 1.38 24.05 -27.81
C ARG A 233 0.98 22.81 -28.58
N GLU A 234 1.73 21.74 -28.47
CA GLU A 234 1.31 20.46 -29.00
C GLU A 234 0.25 19.82 -28.11
N SER A 235 -0.62 19.03 -28.73
CA SER A 235 -1.67 18.28 -28.05
C SER A 235 -1.21 16.86 -27.78
N VAL A 236 -1.49 16.37 -26.57
CA VAL A 236 -1.10 15.04 -26.10
C VAL A 236 -2.35 14.29 -25.63
N ARG A 237 -2.51 13.08 -26.09
CA ARG A 237 -3.58 12.20 -25.67
C ARG A 237 -3.07 11.24 -24.58
N LEU A 238 -3.73 11.25 -23.43
CA LEU A 238 -3.40 10.43 -22.28
C LEU A 238 -4.54 9.45 -22.02
N LYS A 239 -4.19 8.19 -21.83
CA LYS A 239 -5.10 7.20 -21.26
C LYS A 239 -4.81 7.09 -19.77
N THR A 240 -5.78 7.42 -18.98
CA THR A 240 -5.65 7.46 -17.51
C THR A 240 -6.54 6.43 -16.86
N LYS A 241 -6.14 6.00 -15.66
CA LYS A 241 -6.97 5.18 -14.77
C LYS A 241 -7.15 5.89 -13.44
N THR A 242 -8.37 5.94 -12.97
CA THR A 242 -8.68 6.36 -11.61
C THR A 242 -8.36 5.21 -10.63
N TRP A 243 -8.39 5.51 -9.35
CA TRP A 243 -8.12 4.50 -8.31
C TRP A 243 -9.19 3.41 -8.17
N ASN A 244 -10.41 3.63 -8.67
CA ASN A 244 -11.46 2.59 -8.76
C ASN A 244 -11.39 1.78 -10.06
N GLY A 245 -10.32 1.99 -10.87
CA GLY A 245 -10.08 1.24 -12.09
C GLY A 245 -10.75 1.79 -13.36
N THR A 246 -11.55 2.86 -13.26
CA THR A 246 -12.19 3.49 -14.43
C THR A 246 -11.13 4.05 -15.37
N THR A 247 -11.24 3.70 -16.64
CA THR A 247 -10.36 4.22 -17.70
C THR A 247 -10.99 5.46 -18.35
N GLU A 248 -10.20 6.51 -18.48
CA GLU A 248 -10.58 7.75 -19.14
C GLU A 248 -9.48 8.18 -20.12
N VAL A 249 -9.90 8.81 -21.22
CA VAL A 249 -8.98 9.41 -22.19
C VAL A 249 -9.14 10.92 -22.11
N ILE A 250 -8.02 11.61 -21.92
CA ILE A 250 -7.97 13.07 -21.92
C ILE A 250 -6.98 13.54 -22.97
N THR A 251 -7.29 14.69 -23.60
CA THR A 251 -6.34 15.36 -24.51
C THR A 251 -6.02 16.72 -23.90
N LEU A 252 -4.76 16.96 -23.65
CA LEU A 252 -4.28 18.24 -23.14
C LEU A 252 -3.34 18.91 -24.12
N LYS A 253 -3.31 20.24 -24.08
CA LYS A 253 -2.38 21.04 -24.86
C LYS A 253 -1.29 21.59 -23.95
N LEU A 254 -0.03 21.33 -24.29
CA LEU A 254 1.12 21.75 -23.49
C LEU A 254 1.34 23.26 -23.52
N ASP A 255 1.83 23.77 -22.43
CA ASP A 255 2.38 25.12 -22.28
C ASP A 255 3.73 25.00 -21.59
N THR A 256 4.76 24.67 -22.35
CA THR A 256 6.13 24.46 -21.82
C THR A 256 6.81 25.76 -21.43
N GLN A 257 6.29 26.89 -21.85
CA GLN A 257 6.82 28.20 -21.48
C GLN A 257 6.54 28.54 -20.00
N TYR A 258 5.31 28.34 -19.54
CA TYR A 258 4.93 28.58 -18.14
C TYR A 258 5.03 27.33 -17.27
N TRP A 259 4.98 26.15 -17.88
CA TRP A 259 5.01 24.85 -17.20
C TRP A 259 6.08 23.95 -17.82
N PRO A 260 7.37 24.30 -17.66
CA PRO A 260 8.48 23.52 -18.21
C PRO A 260 8.51 22.12 -17.60
N ALA A 261 8.91 21.16 -18.42
CA ALA A 261 9.09 19.79 -17.96
C ALA A 261 10.49 19.62 -17.35
N TYR A 262 10.55 18.99 -16.19
CA TYR A 262 11.80 18.66 -15.52
C TYR A 262 11.66 17.42 -14.63
N GLU A 263 12.76 16.74 -14.44
CA GLU A 263 12.92 15.68 -13.46
C GLU A 263 13.54 16.21 -12.18
N ILE A 264 13.10 15.70 -11.03
CA ILE A 264 13.82 15.76 -9.77
C ILE A 264 14.15 14.36 -9.33
N ARG A 265 15.42 14.11 -9.01
CA ARG A 265 15.91 12.80 -8.58
C ARG A 265 16.76 12.95 -7.33
N ARG A 266 16.58 12.04 -6.38
CA ARG A 266 17.41 11.96 -5.19
C ARG A 266 18.74 11.31 -5.56
N THR A 267 19.84 11.96 -5.13
CA THR A 267 21.21 11.47 -5.22
C THR A 267 21.81 11.42 -3.83
N ASP A 268 23.04 10.92 -3.70
CA ASP A 268 23.75 10.92 -2.41
C ASP A 268 23.97 12.34 -1.87
N ASP A 269 24.10 13.33 -2.76
CA ASP A 269 24.31 14.74 -2.41
C ASP A 269 22.99 15.53 -2.22
N GLY A 270 21.82 14.85 -2.30
CA GLY A 270 20.50 15.47 -2.17
C GLY A 270 19.68 15.40 -3.45
N TRP A 271 18.71 16.31 -3.58
CA TRP A 271 17.84 16.36 -4.74
C TRP A 271 18.46 17.14 -5.90
N ARG A 272 18.52 16.52 -7.07
CA ARG A 272 19.00 17.13 -8.30
C ARG A 272 17.83 17.33 -9.28
N ARG A 273 17.78 18.53 -9.88
CA ARG A 273 16.86 18.83 -10.97
C ARG A 273 17.58 18.69 -12.32
N THR A 274 16.88 18.10 -13.30
CA THR A 274 17.30 18.02 -14.71
C THR A 274 16.13 18.40 -15.58
N ASP A 275 16.30 19.38 -16.47
CA ASP A 275 15.24 19.79 -17.38
C ASP A 275 15.04 18.73 -18.46
N LEU A 276 13.77 18.44 -18.81
CA LEU A 276 13.36 17.48 -19.82
C LEU A 276 12.86 18.24 -21.05
N GLY A 277 13.55 18.06 -22.16
CA GLY A 277 13.24 18.77 -23.42
C GLY A 277 13.77 20.21 -23.42
N SER A 278 14.12 20.66 -24.56
CA SER A 278 14.53 22.03 -24.87
C SER A 278 13.32 22.81 -25.38
#